data_049dc13d958c67b48ae53e0b92e35127
#
_entry.id   049dc13d958c67b48ae53e0b92e35127
#
_cell.length_a   1.000
_cell.length_b   1.000
_cell.length_c   1.000
_cell.angle_alpha   90.00
_cell.angle_beta   90.00
_cell.angle_gamma   90.00
#
_symmetry.space_group_name_H-M   'P 1'
#
loop_
_entity.id
_entity.type
_entity.pdbx_description
1 polymer ?
#
loop_
_entity_poly.entity_id
_entity_poly.type
_entity_poly.pdbx_seq_one_letter_code
_entity_poly.pdbx_strand_id
1 'polypeptide(L)'
;MAIKYAIQQINRKGVTPGSMESKYYAQAKYDGVTSQADIAQMVSQISAISVGDVLSVMNTVSMLLSIELANGRIVELGDLGRFRATLRSKSCDKPEEFKREMIHGNRVIFVPGAQIRHKMTYAKYLKADLSNPSADPTQPGNEPGEGSGTQTPPTGNETGGGSNTGNDQIG
;
A
#
# COMPACT_ATOMS: atom_id res chain seq x y z
N MET A 1 19.74 0.21 -6.99
CA MET A 1 18.40 -0.23 -6.55
C MET A 1 18.15 -1.62 -7.08
N ALA A 2 17.56 -2.52 -6.27
CA ALA A 2 17.30 -3.89 -6.68
C ALA A 2 15.99 -4.37 -6.05
N ILE A 3 15.26 -5.20 -6.80
CA ILE A 3 14.04 -5.85 -6.31
C ILE A 3 14.48 -7.11 -5.55
N LYS A 4 14.09 -7.20 -4.29
CA LYS A 4 14.33 -8.39 -3.49
C LYS A 4 13.32 -9.48 -3.83
N TYR A 5 13.76 -10.75 -3.84
CA TYR A 5 12.88 -11.88 -4.07
C TYR A 5 13.17 -13.04 -3.12
N ALA A 6 12.16 -13.81 -2.80
CA ALA A 6 12.29 -15.09 -2.11
C ALA A 6 11.82 -16.23 -3.01
N ILE A 7 12.39 -17.42 -2.83
CA ILE A 7 11.95 -18.63 -3.54
C ILE A 7 10.85 -19.24 -2.71
N GLN A 8 9.68 -19.45 -3.34
CA GLN A 8 8.55 -20.14 -2.74
C GLN A 8 8.24 -21.43 -3.46
N GLN A 9 7.79 -22.42 -2.70
CA GLN A 9 7.35 -23.72 -3.21
C GLN A 9 5.83 -23.68 -3.41
N ILE A 10 5.39 -24.18 -4.55
CA ILE A 10 3.98 -24.41 -4.84
C ILE A 10 3.79 -25.88 -5.24
N ASN A 11 2.79 -26.52 -4.63
CA ASN A 11 2.39 -27.86 -5.00
C ASN A 11 1.27 -27.76 -6.05
N ARG A 12 1.50 -28.27 -7.23
CA ARG A 12 0.52 -28.34 -8.32
C ARG A 12 0.14 -29.79 -8.57
N LYS A 13 -1.10 -30.02 -9.01
CA LYS A 13 -1.49 -31.33 -9.52
C LYS A 13 -0.60 -31.64 -10.73
N GLY A 14 0.08 -32.77 -10.68
CA GLY A 14 0.89 -33.27 -11.80
C GLY A 14 0.02 -33.71 -12.96
N VAL A 15 0.68 -34.07 -14.05
CA VAL A 15 0.03 -34.56 -15.28
C VAL A 15 -0.66 -35.91 -15.04
N THR A 16 -0.13 -36.73 -14.14
CA THR A 16 -0.71 -38.02 -13.76
C THR A 16 -1.78 -37.84 -12.68
N PRO A 17 -2.99 -38.42 -12.83
CA PRO A 17 -4.03 -38.33 -11.81
C PRO A 17 -3.54 -38.80 -10.44
N GLY A 18 -3.64 -37.92 -9.42
CA GLY A 18 -3.19 -38.23 -8.06
C GLY A 18 -1.73 -37.86 -7.75
N SER A 19 -0.91 -37.44 -8.73
CA SER A 19 0.44 -36.94 -8.47
C SER A 19 0.44 -35.48 -8.08
N MET A 20 1.31 -35.12 -7.12
CA MET A 20 1.60 -33.75 -6.73
C MET A 20 3.03 -33.41 -7.13
N GLU A 21 3.21 -32.37 -7.94
CA GLU A 21 4.53 -31.86 -8.30
C GLU A 21 4.85 -30.61 -7.52
N SER A 22 6.00 -30.59 -6.86
CA SER A 22 6.53 -29.40 -6.20
C SER A 22 7.32 -28.56 -7.19
N LYS A 23 6.89 -27.32 -7.41
CA LYS A 23 7.60 -26.35 -8.24
C LYS A 23 8.00 -25.13 -7.42
N TYR A 24 9.11 -24.54 -7.78
CA TYR A 24 9.64 -23.36 -7.12
C TYR A 24 9.51 -22.15 -8.04
N TYR A 25 9.15 -20.99 -7.45
CA TYR A 25 9.07 -19.74 -8.18
C TYR A 25 9.59 -18.58 -7.32
N ALA A 26 10.02 -17.51 -7.98
CA ALA A 26 10.46 -16.31 -7.30
C ALA A 26 9.24 -15.41 -6.99
N GLN A 27 9.11 -15.02 -5.73
CA GLN A 27 8.13 -14.04 -5.29
C GLN A 27 8.84 -12.77 -4.84
N ALA A 28 8.36 -11.61 -5.30
CA ALA A 28 8.90 -10.32 -4.86
C ALA A 28 8.68 -10.14 -3.35
N LYS A 29 9.72 -9.63 -2.68
CA LYS A 29 9.65 -9.18 -1.30
C LYS A 29 9.72 -7.66 -1.28
N TYR A 30 8.77 -7.05 -0.58
CA TYR A 30 8.63 -5.60 -0.49
C TYR A 30 9.41 -5.09 0.73
N ASP A 31 10.10 -3.95 0.57
CA ASP A 31 10.86 -3.30 1.64
C ASP A 31 10.02 -2.26 2.42
N GLY A 32 8.72 -2.22 2.17
CA GLY A 32 7.79 -1.29 2.79
C GLY A 32 6.86 -0.61 1.79
N VAL A 33 6.09 0.34 2.27
CA VAL A 33 5.13 1.11 1.49
C VAL A 33 5.54 2.58 1.54
N THR A 34 5.69 3.21 0.38
CA THR A 34 5.80 4.67 0.29
C THR A 34 4.41 5.24 0.23
N SER A 35 4.03 6.02 1.23
CA SER A 35 2.70 6.61 1.33
C SER A 35 2.52 7.77 0.34
N GLN A 36 1.27 8.18 0.12
CA GLN A 36 0.97 9.38 -0.66
C GLN A 36 1.59 10.64 -0.03
N ALA A 37 1.62 10.72 1.31
CA ALA A 37 2.24 11.82 2.02
C ALA A 37 3.76 11.88 1.80
N ASP A 38 4.44 10.72 1.81
CA ASP A 38 5.88 10.65 1.53
C ASP A 38 6.19 11.12 0.10
N ILE A 39 5.37 10.71 -0.87
CA ILE A 39 5.52 11.17 -2.26
C ILE A 39 5.31 12.68 -2.34
N ALA A 40 4.27 13.22 -1.67
CA ALA A 40 4.01 14.65 -1.69
C ALA A 40 5.16 15.45 -1.05
N GLN A 41 5.76 14.92 0.01
CA GLN A 41 6.94 15.52 0.65
C GLN A 41 8.16 15.53 -0.28
N MET A 42 8.43 14.40 -0.95
CA MET A 42 9.52 14.34 -1.95
C MET A 42 9.29 15.29 -3.12
N VAL A 43 8.06 15.42 -3.62
CA VAL A 43 7.72 16.36 -4.71
C VAL A 43 7.94 17.80 -4.26
N SER A 44 7.53 18.18 -3.04
CA SER A 44 7.72 19.54 -2.53
C SER A 44 9.20 19.91 -2.34
N GLN A 45 10.08 18.93 -2.11
CA GLN A 45 11.54 19.15 -2.03
C GLN A 45 12.19 19.41 -3.39
N ILE A 46 11.59 18.92 -4.48
CA ILE A 46 12.13 19.02 -5.84
C ILE A 46 11.48 20.19 -6.60
N SER A 47 10.26 20.56 -6.22
CA SER A 47 9.46 21.59 -6.85
C SER A 47 9.08 22.70 -5.86
N ALA A 48 8.70 23.87 -6.37
CA ALA A 48 8.22 24.99 -5.54
C ALA A 48 6.74 24.85 -5.11
N ILE A 49 6.21 23.62 -5.08
CA ILE A 49 4.80 23.33 -4.75
C ILE A 49 4.72 22.87 -3.30
N SER A 50 3.72 23.34 -2.56
CA SER A 50 3.53 22.90 -1.18
C SER A 50 3.04 21.44 -1.08
N VAL A 51 3.34 20.75 0.01
CA VAL A 51 2.84 19.39 0.28
C VAL A 51 1.33 19.31 0.18
N GLY A 52 0.62 20.32 0.69
CA GLY A 52 -0.85 20.39 0.65
C GLY A 52 -1.40 20.48 -0.78
N ASP A 53 -0.77 21.26 -1.63
CA ASP A 53 -1.18 21.39 -3.05
C ASP A 53 -0.96 20.06 -3.79
N VAL A 54 0.17 19.40 -3.55
CA VAL A 54 0.44 18.07 -4.16
C VAL A 54 -0.62 17.06 -3.74
N LEU A 55 -0.95 16.99 -2.45
CA LEU A 55 -2.00 16.08 -1.95
C LEU A 55 -3.36 16.41 -2.57
N SER A 56 -3.71 17.68 -2.68
CA SER A 56 -4.96 18.13 -3.31
C SER A 56 -5.04 17.69 -4.77
N VAL A 57 -3.98 17.89 -5.54
CA VAL A 57 -3.89 17.45 -6.95
C VAL A 57 -4.04 15.92 -7.05
N MET A 58 -3.31 15.16 -6.23
CA MET A 58 -3.38 13.69 -6.26
C MET A 58 -4.79 13.17 -5.92
N ASN A 59 -5.46 13.78 -4.94
CA ASN A 59 -6.83 13.43 -4.59
C ASN A 59 -7.81 13.76 -5.73
N THR A 60 -7.65 14.92 -6.35
CA THR A 60 -8.46 15.34 -7.50
C THR A 60 -8.27 14.40 -8.69
N VAL A 61 -7.03 14.04 -9.02
CA VAL A 61 -6.72 13.08 -10.09
C VAL A 61 -7.37 11.72 -9.79
N SER A 62 -7.30 11.23 -8.55
CA SER A 62 -7.92 9.95 -8.16
C SER A 62 -9.44 9.99 -8.30
N MET A 63 -10.08 11.11 -7.94
CA MET A 63 -11.51 11.31 -8.11
C MET A 63 -11.91 11.32 -9.60
N LEU A 64 -11.22 12.11 -10.42
CA LEU A 64 -11.50 12.19 -11.85
C LEU A 64 -11.25 10.86 -12.56
N LEU A 65 -10.17 10.16 -12.20
CA LEU A 65 -9.87 8.83 -12.72
C LEU A 65 -11.03 7.85 -12.47
N SER A 66 -11.59 7.85 -11.26
CA SER A 66 -12.71 6.97 -10.91
C SER A 66 -13.97 7.26 -11.73
N ILE A 67 -14.27 8.53 -11.96
CA ILE A 67 -15.42 8.98 -12.77
C ILE A 67 -15.24 8.56 -14.23
N GLU A 68 -14.08 8.83 -14.81
CA GLU A 68 -13.83 8.53 -16.24
C GLU A 68 -13.80 7.02 -16.51
N LEU A 69 -13.22 6.23 -15.59
CA LEU A 69 -13.27 4.77 -15.69
C LEU A 69 -14.69 4.21 -15.56
N ALA A 70 -15.52 4.79 -14.69
CA ALA A 70 -16.92 4.40 -14.56
C ALA A 70 -17.72 4.72 -15.84
N ASN A 71 -17.35 5.79 -16.55
CA ASN A 71 -17.90 6.14 -17.86
C ASN A 71 -17.37 5.26 -19.02
N GLY A 72 -16.53 4.25 -18.71
CA GLY A 72 -15.97 3.33 -19.71
C GLY A 72 -14.83 3.92 -20.53
N ARG A 73 -14.25 5.06 -20.12
CA ARG A 73 -13.13 5.69 -20.82
C ARG A 73 -11.80 5.10 -20.40
N ILE A 74 -10.82 5.17 -21.30
CA ILE A 74 -9.42 4.92 -21.01
C ILE A 74 -8.82 6.24 -20.55
N VAL A 75 -8.15 6.24 -19.39
CA VAL A 75 -7.49 7.42 -18.86
C VAL A 75 -5.98 7.28 -19.02
N GLU A 76 -5.38 8.22 -19.71
CA GLU A 76 -3.93 8.30 -19.92
C GLU A 76 -3.33 9.41 -19.06
N LEU A 77 -2.32 9.07 -18.25
CA LEU A 77 -1.59 9.98 -17.38
C LEU A 77 -0.12 10.10 -17.84
N GLY A 78 0.06 10.34 -19.13
CA GLY A 78 1.39 10.55 -19.71
C GLY A 78 2.36 9.40 -19.41
N ASP A 79 3.55 9.73 -18.91
CA ASP A 79 4.60 8.77 -18.60
C ASP A 79 4.27 7.83 -17.42
N LEU A 80 3.28 8.17 -16.60
CA LEU A 80 2.79 7.25 -15.58
C LEU A 80 2.17 6.02 -16.22
N GLY A 81 1.39 6.20 -17.29
CA GLY A 81 0.73 5.11 -17.98
C GLY A 81 -0.76 5.34 -18.18
N ARG A 82 -1.50 4.27 -18.41
CA ARG A 82 -2.92 4.31 -18.69
C ARG A 82 -3.71 3.30 -17.87
N PHE A 83 -4.92 3.69 -17.54
CA PHE A 83 -5.90 2.89 -16.81
C PHE A 83 -7.08 2.59 -17.72
N ARG A 84 -7.59 1.36 -17.65
CA ARG A 84 -8.80 0.94 -18.37
C ARG A 84 -9.63 -0.01 -17.53
N ALA A 85 -10.94 0.09 -17.64
CA ALA A 85 -11.87 -0.89 -17.09
C ALA A 85 -12.01 -2.08 -18.03
N THR A 86 -12.12 -3.30 -17.47
CA THR A 86 -12.45 -4.52 -18.19
C THR A 86 -13.55 -5.25 -17.44
N LEU A 87 -14.41 -5.97 -18.19
CA LEU A 87 -15.52 -6.71 -17.63
C LEU A 87 -15.16 -8.17 -17.41
N ARG A 88 -15.79 -8.77 -16.43
CA ARG A 88 -15.80 -10.22 -16.20
C ARG A 88 -17.21 -10.73 -16.47
N SER A 89 -17.36 -11.68 -17.38
CA SER A 89 -18.64 -12.29 -17.68
C SER A 89 -18.53 -13.80 -17.81
N LYS A 90 -19.65 -14.49 -17.69
CA LYS A 90 -19.80 -15.86 -18.15
C LYS A 90 -19.86 -15.86 -19.67
N SER A 91 -19.39 -16.95 -20.30
CA SER A 91 -19.56 -17.18 -21.73
C SER A 91 -20.90 -17.86 -22.03
N CYS A 92 -21.42 -17.65 -23.23
CA CYS A 92 -22.57 -18.37 -23.81
C CYS A 92 -22.23 -18.76 -25.25
N ASP A 93 -22.97 -19.72 -25.80
CA ASP A 93 -22.70 -20.26 -27.13
C ASP A 93 -23.21 -19.35 -28.27
N LYS A 94 -24.26 -18.57 -27.99
CA LYS A 94 -24.87 -17.66 -28.96
C LYS A 94 -24.95 -16.24 -28.44
N PRO A 95 -24.71 -15.20 -29.26
CA PRO A 95 -24.81 -13.80 -28.84
C PRO A 95 -26.18 -13.42 -28.27
N GLU A 96 -27.25 -14.00 -28.77
CA GLU A 96 -28.65 -13.72 -28.36
C GLU A 96 -28.94 -14.23 -26.94
N GLU A 97 -28.16 -15.19 -26.46
CA GLU A 97 -28.30 -15.77 -25.12
C GLU A 97 -27.58 -14.93 -24.07
N PHE A 98 -26.75 -13.95 -24.49
CA PHE A 98 -26.01 -13.11 -23.56
C PHE A 98 -26.93 -12.14 -22.85
N LYS A 99 -26.98 -12.23 -21.52
CA LYS A 99 -27.74 -11.36 -20.65
C LYS A 99 -26.83 -10.51 -19.79
N ARG A 100 -27.28 -9.31 -19.42
CA ARG A 100 -26.52 -8.40 -18.56
C ARG A 100 -26.11 -9.05 -17.22
N GLU A 101 -26.95 -9.93 -16.69
CA GLU A 101 -26.74 -10.66 -15.44
C GLU A 101 -25.54 -11.62 -15.53
N MET A 102 -25.07 -11.93 -16.74
CA MET A 102 -23.84 -12.72 -16.94
C MET A 102 -22.58 -11.91 -16.64
N ILE A 103 -22.67 -10.58 -16.60
CA ILE A 103 -21.59 -9.71 -16.16
C ILE A 103 -21.57 -9.71 -14.63
N HIS A 104 -20.58 -10.35 -14.03
CA HIS A 104 -20.48 -10.51 -12.58
C HIS A 104 -19.41 -9.64 -11.93
N GLY A 105 -18.78 -8.74 -12.70
CA GLY A 105 -17.82 -7.77 -12.14
C GLY A 105 -17.01 -7.03 -13.17
N ASN A 106 -16.24 -6.07 -12.66
CA ASN A 106 -15.26 -5.32 -13.45
C ASN A 106 -13.89 -5.40 -12.78
N ARG A 107 -12.86 -5.00 -13.51
CA ARG A 107 -11.49 -4.89 -13.04
C ARG A 107 -10.86 -3.67 -13.70
N VAL A 108 -10.09 -2.91 -12.95
CA VAL A 108 -9.21 -1.88 -13.51
C VAL A 108 -7.85 -2.51 -13.83
N ILE A 109 -7.39 -2.27 -15.05
CA ILE A 109 -6.05 -2.67 -15.50
C ILE A 109 -5.22 -1.42 -15.66
N PHE A 110 -4.06 -1.42 -15.02
CA PHE A 110 -3.01 -0.43 -15.20
C PHE A 110 -1.98 -0.94 -16.22
N VAL A 111 -1.65 -0.12 -17.20
CA VAL A 111 -0.58 -0.37 -18.16
C VAL A 111 0.47 0.72 -17.95
N PRO A 112 1.66 0.38 -17.44
CA PRO A 112 2.68 1.36 -17.13
C PRO A 112 3.19 2.08 -18.37
N GLY A 113 3.53 3.35 -18.21
CA GLY A 113 4.11 4.19 -19.24
C GLY A 113 5.56 3.81 -19.59
N ALA A 114 6.13 4.49 -20.57
CA ALA A 114 7.45 4.16 -21.10
C ALA A 114 8.56 4.27 -20.04
N GLN A 115 8.54 5.31 -19.22
CA GLN A 115 9.56 5.51 -18.18
C GLN A 115 9.55 4.40 -17.13
N ILE A 116 8.36 4.01 -16.64
CA ILE A 116 8.22 2.94 -15.66
C ILE A 116 8.71 1.62 -16.25
N ARG A 117 8.27 1.28 -17.48
CA ARG A 117 8.71 0.04 -18.16
C ARG A 117 10.21 0.00 -18.33
N HIS A 118 10.82 1.09 -18.79
CA HIS A 118 12.27 1.19 -18.98
C HIS A 118 13.02 0.96 -17.66
N LYS A 119 12.63 1.64 -16.58
CA LYS A 119 13.25 1.44 -15.25
C LYS A 119 13.10 0.02 -14.74
N MET A 120 11.93 -0.61 -14.95
CA MET A 120 11.68 -1.99 -14.51
C MET A 120 12.47 -3.01 -15.33
N THR A 121 12.70 -2.77 -16.63
CA THR A 121 13.50 -3.67 -17.49
C THR A 121 14.95 -3.77 -17.03
N TYR A 122 15.50 -2.67 -16.51
CA TYR A 122 16.89 -2.61 -16.01
C TYR A 122 16.98 -2.80 -14.49
N ALA A 123 15.91 -3.22 -13.83
CA ALA A 123 15.95 -3.51 -12.40
C ALA A 123 16.84 -4.73 -12.11
N LYS A 124 17.71 -4.61 -11.11
CA LYS A 124 18.50 -5.74 -10.60
C LYS A 124 17.66 -6.57 -9.63
N TYR A 125 17.98 -7.86 -9.51
CA TYR A 125 17.31 -8.77 -8.60
C TYR A 125 18.28 -9.26 -7.55
N LEU A 126 17.87 -9.20 -6.27
CA LEU A 126 18.64 -9.72 -5.14
C LEU A 126 17.80 -10.76 -4.40
N LYS A 127 18.42 -11.90 -4.10
CA LYS A 127 17.77 -12.91 -3.26
C LYS A 127 17.70 -12.35 -1.82
N ALA A 128 16.49 -12.33 -1.26
CA ALA A 128 16.28 -11.94 0.14
C ALA A 128 16.76 -13.06 1.07
N ASP A 129 17.57 -12.71 2.08
CA ASP A 129 17.86 -13.63 3.16
C ASP A 129 16.61 -13.79 4.02
N LEU A 130 16.13 -15.02 4.15
CA LEU A 130 14.93 -15.37 4.90
C LEU A 130 15.08 -15.20 6.42
N SER A 131 16.26 -14.79 6.91
CA SER A 131 16.53 -14.58 8.33
C SER A 131 15.87 -13.33 8.93
N ASN A 132 15.27 -12.47 8.10
CA ASN A 132 14.53 -11.30 8.61
C ASN A 132 13.24 -11.13 7.79
N PRO A 133 12.07 -11.65 8.26
CA PRO A 133 10.80 -11.46 7.57
C PRO A 133 10.38 -10.00 7.70
N SER A 134 10.69 -9.20 6.69
CA SER A 134 10.08 -7.88 6.53
C SER A 134 8.57 -8.06 6.46
N ALA A 135 7.84 -7.37 7.33
CA ALA A 135 6.40 -7.45 7.45
C ALA A 135 5.72 -7.38 6.07
N ASP A 136 4.83 -8.32 5.80
CA ASP A 136 3.97 -8.31 4.62
C ASP A 136 3.00 -7.12 4.76
N PRO A 137 3.06 -6.07 3.92
CA PRO A 137 2.20 -4.91 4.03
C PRO A 137 0.72 -5.20 3.72
N THR A 138 0.38 -6.43 3.37
CA THR A 138 -0.98 -6.88 3.09
C THR A 138 -1.70 -7.47 4.30
N GLN A 139 -1.03 -7.64 5.46
CA GLN A 139 -1.72 -8.02 6.69
C GLN A 139 -2.19 -6.77 7.45
N PRO A 140 -3.49 -6.64 7.76
CA PRO A 140 -3.97 -5.58 8.64
C PRO A 140 -3.38 -5.78 10.03
N GLY A 141 -2.63 -4.76 10.46
CA GLY A 141 -2.15 -4.42 11.78
C GLY A 141 -2.09 -5.51 12.85
N ASN A 142 -0.86 -5.97 13.12
CA ASN A 142 -0.54 -6.42 14.45
C ASN A 142 0.02 -5.20 15.19
N GLU A 143 -0.81 -4.52 15.96
CA GLU A 143 -0.39 -3.45 16.86
C GLU A 143 0.65 -3.99 17.83
N PRO A 144 1.78 -3.28 18.07
CA PRO A 144 2.69 -3.67 19.12
C PRO A 144 2.00 -3.48 20.47
N GLY A 145 1.78 -4.60 21.18
CA GLY A 145 1.22 -4.61 22.51
C GLY A 145 1.98 -3.67 23.44
N GLU A 146 1.23 -2.78 24.08
CA GLU A 146 1.69 -1.95 25.19
C GLU A 146 2.27 -2.85 26.29
N GLY A 147 3.58 -2.75 26.46
CA GLY A 147 4.27 -3.29 27.62
C GLY A 147 3.85 -2.55 28.88
N SER A 148 3.00 -3.16 29.68
CA SER A 148 2.68 -2.76 31.04
C SER A 148 3.96 -2.74 31.88
N GLY A 149 4.56 -1.57 32.01
CA GLY A 149 5.61 -1.28 32.97
C GLY A 149 5.00 -0.75 34.26
N THR A 150 4.74 -1.65 35.19
CA THR A 150 4.43 -1.34 36.59
C THR A 150 5.61 -0.58 37.19
N GLN A 151 5.49 0.73 37.39
CA GLN A 151 6.39 1.47 38.27
C GLN A 151 5.63 1.78 39.57
N THR A 152 6.06 1.12 40.63
CA THR A 152 5.80 1.42 42.03
C THR A 152 6.37 2.80 42.39
N PRO A 153 5.62 3.68 43.08
CA PRO A 153 6.16 4.94 43.61
C PRO A 153 6.95 4.70 44.90
N PRO A 154 8.07 5.39 45.14
CA PRO A 154 8.75 5.35 46.43
C PRO A 154 8.03 6.21 47.45
N THR A 155 7.74 5.59 48.56
CA THR A 155 7.33 6.23 49.84
C THR A 155 8.54 6.98 50.41
N GLY A 156 8.34 8.24 50.75
CA GLY A 156 9.35 9.02 51.46
C GLY A 156 8.69 10.21 52.16
N ASN A 157 8.61 10.07 53.42
CA ASN A 157 8.04 10.83 54.49
C ASN A 157 8.80 12.14 54.78
N GLU A 158 8.11 13.03 55.50
CA GLU A 158 8.51 14.03 56.50
C GLU A 158 8.47 15.53 56.12
N THR A 159 7.48 16.14 56.76
CA THR A 159 7.54 17.17 57.83
C THR A 159 8.20 18.53 57.54
N GLY A 160 7.44 19.56 57.86
CA GLY A 160 7.98 20.86 58.22
C GLY A 160 7.19 22.03 57.67
N GLY A 161 6.29 22.52 58.37
CA GLY A 161 5.83 23.66 59.07
C GLY A 161 6.34 25.01 58.54
N GLY A 162 5.41 25.98 58.47
CA GLY A 162 5.77 27.40 58.35
C GLY A 162 4.66 28.25 57.74
N SER A 163 3.76 28.69 58.61
CA SER A 163 2.86 29.82 58.41
C SER A 163 3.60 31.08 57.96
N ASN A 164 3.04 31.86 57.05
CA ASN A 164 2.82 33.28 57.35
C ASN A 164 1.86 33.97 56.37
N THR A 165 1.00 34.71 56.96
CA THR A 165 0.02 35.70 56.58
C THR A 165 0.56 36.88 55.77
N GLY A 166 -0.34 37.54 55.03
CA GLY A 166 -0.24 38.91 54.56
C GLY A 166 -0.72 39.09 53.13
N ASN A 167 -1.87 39.41 52.85
CA ASN A 167 -2.69 40.65 52.89
C ASN A 167 -2.26 41.69 51.85
N ASP A 168 -3.32 42.25 51.24
CA ASP A 168 -3.49 43.52 50.52
C ASP A 168 -3.24 43.48 48.99
N GLN A 169 -4.31 43.63 48.26
CA GLN A 169 -5.18 44.77 47.84
C GLN A 169 -4.54 45.70 46.79
N ILE A 170 -5.33 45.87 45.75
CA ILE A 170 -5.59 47.04 44.91
C ILE A 170 -4.58 47.47 43.85
N GLY A 171 -5.18 47.61 42.62
CA GLY A 171 -4.64 48.33 41.48
C GLY A 171 -5.29 47.85 40.18
#